data_c8b6b2ee00027d83578f2634934d8bdc
#
_entry.id   c8b6b2ee00027d83578f2634934d8bdc
#
_cell.length_a   1.000
_cell.length_b   1.000
_cell.length_c   1.000
_cell.angle_alpha   90.00
_cell.angle_beta   90.00
_cell.angle_gamma   90.00
#
_symmetry.space_group_name_H-M   'P 1'
#
loop_
_entity.id
_entity.type
_entity.pdbx_description
1 polymer ?
#
loop_
_entity_poly.entity_id
_entity_poly.type
_entity_poly.pdbx_seq_one_letter_code
_entity_poly.pdbx_strand_id
1 'polypeptide(L)'
;MGWTAGGLFPGVTYGDSPAPPPADPGDPADGYWGSDTTRHLQAVLGTPQDGVVSSQDVHWKAQNPGLGSGWEWVSAPTGSTVIRAMQERLGVAADGLIGPGTITALQTYLGTSADGCFSAPSACVQELQRRVYAGQF
;
A
#
# COMPACT_ATOMS: atom_id res chain seq x y z
N MET A 1 27.77 19.85 -11.51
CA MET A 1 27.22 19.17 -11.59
C MET A 1 26.80 18.57 -11.32
N GLY A 2 26.68 18.95 -10.92
CA GLY A 2 26.16 18.25 -10.69
C GLY A 2 25.63 17.88 -10.40
N TRP A 3 25.64 18.42 -10.08
CA TRP A 3 24.99 17.77 -10.05
C TRP A 3 24.70 17.60 -9.51
N THR A 4 24.83 17.99 -9.17
CA THR A 4 24.49 17.45 -8.97
C THR A 4 24.08 16.99 -8.52
N ALA A 5 24.33 17.68 -8.23
CA ALA A 5 23.96 16.99 -8.10
C ALA A 5 23.56 16.58 -7.91
N GLY A 6 23.80 17.17 -7.92
CA GLY A 6 23.49 16.50 -7.96
C GLY A 6 22.95 16.21 -7.93
N GLY A 7 23.08 16.66 -7.96
CA GLY A 7 22.78 16.15 -8.18
C GLY A 7 22.22 16.06 -8.26
N LEU A 8 22.20 16.54 -8.16
CA LEU A 8 21.86 16.06 -8.58
C LEU A 8 21.37 16.18 -8.66
N PHE A 9 21.50 16.76 -8.51
CA PHE A 9 21.12 16.41 -9.04
C PHE A 9 20.99 16.30 -8.98
N PRO A 10 21.39 16.87 -8.58
CA PRO A 10 21.28 16.47 -8.68
C PRO A 10 20.97 15.85 -8.67
N GLY A 11 21.08 16.07 -8.49
CA GLY A 11 20.71 15.30 -8.55
C GLY A 11 20.37 14.44 -8.74
N VAL A 12 20.58 14.40 -8.76
CA VAL A 12 20.19 13.50 -9.02
C VAL A 12 20.18 12.45 -9.25
N THR A 13 20.26 12.33 -9.13
CA THR A 13 20.02 11.42 -9.25
C THR A 13 20.06 10.51 -9.60
N TYR A 14 20.56 10.35 -9.50
CA TYR A 14 20.26 9.62 -9.78
C TYR A 14 20.04 8.60 -10.09
N GLY A 15 20.13 8.60 -10.09
CA GLY A 15 19.62 7.88 -10.20
C GLY A 15 19.44 6.93 -9.64
N ASP A 16 19.54 6.65 -9.32
CA ASP A 16 19.13 5.74 -8.76
C ASP A 16 18.01 5.77 -8.35
N SER A 17 17.54 5.33 -8.45
CA SER A 17 16.47 5.26 -7.86
C SER A 17 16.59 5.41 -6.67
N PRO A 18 16.15 6.19 -6.34
CA PRO A 18 16.29 6.46 -5.06
C PRO A 18 15.51 5.66 -4.19
N ALA A 19 16.13 5.12 -3.28
CA ALA A 19 15.42 4.69 -2.15
C ALA A 19 14.74 5.86 -1.54
N PRO A 20 13.56 5.72 -1.04
CA PRO A 20 12.94 6.81 -0.35
C PRO A 20 13.74 7.16 0.87
N PRO A 21 13.68 8.41 1.30
CA PRO A 21 14.38 8.82 2.48
C PRO A 21 13.83 8.11 3.70
N PRO A 22 14.58 8.10 4.78
CA PRO A 22 14.06 7.54 6.00
C PRO A 22 12.83 8.29 6.46
N ALA A 23 12.06 7.65 7.29
CA ALA A 23 10.82 8.20 7.76
C ALA A 23 11.00 9.55 8.39
N ASP A 24 10.17 10.48 8.01
CA ASP A 24 10.09 11.79 8.61
C ASP A 24 8.62 12.19 8.56
N PRO A 25 8.26 13.34 9.12
CA PRO A 25 6.86 13.76 9.08
C PRO A 25 6.37 13.78 7.65
N GLY A 26 5.36 12.99 7.37
CA GLY A 26 4.81 12.90 6.04
C GLY A 26 5.50 11.90 5.13
N ASP A 27 6.47 11.13 5.66
CA ASP A 27 7.11 10.11 4.84
C ASP A 27 6.07 9.09 4.42
N PRO A 28 5.91 8.88 3.10
CA PRO A 28 4.91 7.94 2.62
C PRO A 28 5.20 6.49 2.97
N ALA A 29 6.45 6.14 3.21
CA ALA A 29 6.83 4.74 3.42
C ALA A 29 7.00 4.42 4.91
N ASP A 30 5.98 4.72 5.72
CA ASP A 30 6.04 4.49 7.16
C ASP A 30 5.66 3.06 7.54
N GLY A 31 5.13 2.27 6.60
CA GLY A 31 4.77 0.88 6.87
C GLY A 31 3.39 0.70 7.49
N TYR A 32 2.61 1.77 7.61
CA TYR A 32 1.23 1.70 8.13
C TYR A 32 0.29 2.10 7.01
N TRP A 33 -0.67 1.25 6.72
CA TRP A 33 -1.62 1.47 5.63
C TRP A 33 -2.80 2.27 6.16
N GLY A 34 -2.70 3.59 6.08
CA GLY A 34 -3.75 4.51 6.49
C GLY A 34 -4.48 5.11 5.30
N SER A 35 -5.28 6.13 5.58
CA SER A 35 -6.11 6.78 4.57
C SER A 35 -5.29 7.36 3.42
N ASP A 36 -4.11 7.91 3.70
CA ASP A 36 -3.30 8.50 2.64
C ASP A 36 -2.79 7.44 1.68
N THR A 37 -2.35 6.30 2.20
CA THR A 37 -1.92 5.18 1.36
C THR A 37 -3.08 4.69 0.50
N THR A 38 -4.25 4.54 1.12
CA THR A 38 -5.46 4.12 0.39
C THR A 38 -5.80 5.11 -0.72
N ARG A 39 -5.75 6.41 -0.43
CA ARG A 39 -6.09 7.42 -1.42
C ARG A 39 -5.17 7.35 -2.62
N HIS A 40 -3.87 7.17 -2.39
CA HIS A 40 -2.91 7.06 -3.48
C HIS A 40 -3.12 5.76 -4.28
N LEU A 41 -3.41 4.66 -3.58
CA LEU A 41 -3.73 3.41 -4.28
C LEU A 41 -4.98 3.55 -5.14
N GLN A 42 -6.00 4.21 -4.61
CA GLN A 42 -7.23 4.46 -5.36
C GLN A 42 -6.94 5.29 -6.62
N ALA A 43 -6.08 6.29 -6.51
CA ALA A 43 -5.72 7.09 -7.67
C ALA A 43 -5.01 6.26 -8.73
N VAL A 44 -4.08 5.41 -8.32
CA VAL A 44 -3.33 4.56 -9.24
C VAL A 44 -4.24 3.54 -9.92
N LEU A 45 -5.19 3.00 -9.17
CA LEU A 45 -6.11 1.97 -9.70
C LEU A 45 -7.33 2.55 -10.39
N GLY A 46 -7.52 3.87 -10.34
CA GLY A 46 -8.63 4.52 -11.03
C GLY A 46 -9.96 4.36 -10.32
N THR A 47 -9.96 4.16 -9.01
CA THR A 47 -11.18 4.06 -8.21
C THR A 47 -11.44 5.38 -7.47
N PRO A 48 -12.64 5.56 -6.88
CA PRO A 48 -12.91 6.80 -6.13
C PRO A 48 -11.89 7.00 -5.01
N GLN A 49 -11.41 8.22 -4.87
CA GLN A 49 -10.30 8.57 -4.00
C GLN A 49 -10.80 9.13 -2.68
N ASP A 50 -11.53 8.33 -1.92
CA ASP A 50 -12.09 8.75 -0.64
C ASP A 50 -11.20 8.37 0.56
N GLY A 51 -10.11 7.65 0.32
CA GLY A 51 -9.20 7.25 1.39
C GLY A 51 -9.76 6.17 2.30
N VAL A 52 -10.83 5.50 1.89
CA VAL A 52 -11.50 4.51 2.72
C VAL A 52 -11.47 3.14 2.05
N VAL A 53 -11.08 2.13 2.83
CA VAL A 53 -11.27 0.73 2.44
C VAL A 53 -12.50 0.27 3.20
N SER A 54 -13.64 0.25 2.51
CA SER A 54 -14.92 0.02 3.15
C SER A 54 -15.24 -1.46 3.31
N SER A 55 -16.09 -1.76 4.26
CA SER A 55 -16.77 -3.06 4.40
C SER A 55 -15.79 -4.24 4.41
N GLN A 56 -14.85 -4.22 5.34
CA GLN A 56 -13.87 -5.29 5.53
C GLN A 56 -14.21 -6.12 6.76
N ASP A 57 -13.82 -7.40 6.72
CA ASP A 57 -14.13 -8.34 7.79
C ASP A 57 -13.34 -8.01 9.05
N VAL A 58 -14.02 -7.64 10.11
CA VAL A 58 -13.39 -7.29 11.39
C VAL A 58 -12.55 -8.44 11.94
N HIS A 59 -12.81 -9.65 11.51
CA HIS A 59 -12.04 -10.83 11.92
C HIS A 59 -10.53 -10.66 11.62
N TRP A 60 -10.18 -9.92 10.58
CA TRP A 60 -8.79 -9.76 10.20
C TRP A 60 -8.10 -8.56 10.82
N LYS A 61 -8.83 -7.73 11.55
CA LYS A 61 -8.27 -6.49 12.08
C LYS A 61 -7.11 -6.74 13.05
N ALA A 62 -7.30 -7.63 14.01
CA ALA A 62 -6.30 -7.88 15.03
C ALA A 62 -5.04 -8.52 14.47
N GLN A 63 -5.17 -9.27 13.37
CA GLN A 63 -4.05 -9.97 12.76
C GLN A 63 -3.21 -9.07 11.85
N ASN A 64 -3.70 -7.87 11.57
CA ASN A 64 -3.06 -6.96 10.65
C ASN A 64 -2.87 -5.59 11.29
N PRO A 65 -2.00 -5.50 12.32
CA PRO A 65 -1.82 -4.22 13.03
C PRO A 65 -1.23 -3.11 12.15
N GLY A 66 -0.69 -3.46 10.99
CA GLY A 66 -0.21 -2.46 10.04
C GLY A 66 -1.31 -1.71 9.31
N LEU A 67 -2.56 -2.16 9.44
CA LEU A 67 -3.70 -1.46 8.81
C LEU A 67 -4.18 -0.37 9.78
N GLY A 68 -4.05 0.86 9.36
CA GLY A 68 -4.31 2.03 10.20
C GLY A 68 -5.66 2.68 9.93
N SER A 69 -5.65 3.99 9.75
CA SER A 69 -6.89 4.74 9.55
C SER A 69 -7.53 4.43 8.20
N GLY A 70 -8.82 4.74 8.08
CA GLY A 70 -9.52 4.61 6.81
C GLY A 70 -10.02 3.20 6.50
N TRP A 71 -9.85 2.25 7.39
CA TRP A 71 -10.39 0.90 7.22
C TRP A 71 -11.69 0.76 7.98
N GLU A 72 -12.73 0.33 7.27
CA GLU A 72 -14.03 0.09 7.89
C GLU A 72 -14.18 -1.40 8.19
N TRP A 73 -14.24 -1.72 9.47
CA TRP A 73 -14.31 -3.11 9.93
C TRP A 73 -15.73 -3.44 10.33
N VAL A 74 -16.30 -4.47 9.71
CA VAL A 74 -17.70 -4.86 9.94
C VAL A 74 -17.82 -6.36 10.11
N SER A 75 -18.96 -6.81 10.65
CA SER A 75 -19.20 -8.24 10.85
C SER A 75 -19.80 -8.92 9.63
N ALA A 76 -20.37 -8.16 8.71
CA ALA A 76 -20.98 -8.70 7.49
C ALA A 76 -20.39 -7.95 6.28
N PRO A 77 -19.14 -8.22 5.93
CA PRO A 77 -18.44 -7.44 4.90
C PRO A 77 -18.97 -7.74 3.52
N THR A 78 -19.03 -6.68 2.70
CA THR A 78 -19.40 -6.81 1.29
C THR A 78 -18.24 -6.46 0.36
N GLY A 79 -17.14 -5.94 0.90
CA GLY A 79 -15.95 -5.63 0.12
C GLY A 79 -15.87 -4.19 -0.32
N SER A 80 -14.68 -3.77 -0.77
CA SER A 80 -14.46 -2.42 -1.26
C SER A 80 -14.03 -2.43 -2.71
N THR A 81 -14.32 -1.34 -3.41
CA THR A 81 -13.95 -1.17 -4.81
C THR A 81 -12.43 -1.15 -4.97
N VAL A 82 -11.70 -0.50 -4.07
CA VAL A 82 -10.24 -0.40 -4.21
C VAL A 82 -9.58 -1.77 -4.02
N ILE A 83 -10.05 -2.57 -3.07
CA ILE A 83 -9.48 -3.90 -2.87
C ILE A 83 -9.82 -4.80 -4.07
N ARG A 84 -11.04 -4.68 -4.60
CA ARG A 84 -11.42 -5.45 -5.78
C ARG A 84 -10.52 -5.11 -6.96
N ALA A 85 -10.26 -3.83 -7.19
CA ALA A 85 -9.38 -3.39 -8.28
C ALA A 85 -7.95 -3.89 -8.06
N MET A 86 -7.47 -3.86 -6.81
CA MET A 86 -6.15 -4.39 -6.48
C MET A 86 -6.07 -5.89 -6.75
N GLN A 87 -7.10 -6.62 -6.34
CA GLN A 87 -7.15 -8.06 -6.56
C GLN A 87 -7.11 -8.42 -8.04
N GLU A 88 -7.78 -7.62 -8.88
CA GLU A 88 -7.72 -7.82 -10.33
C GLU A 88 -6.30 -7.65 -10.86
N ARG A 89 -5.58 -6.65 -10.34
CA ARG A 89 -4.18 -6.45 -10.73
C ARG A 89 -3.30 -7.59 -10.27
N LEU A 90 -3.63 -8.19 -9.13
CA LEU A 90 -2.85 -9.30 -8.57
C LEU A 90 -3.20 -10.64 -9.22
N GLY A 91 -4.28 -10.70 -9.98
CA GLY A 91 -4.70 -11.94 -10.63
C GLY A 91 -5.36 -12.92 -9.68
N VAL A 92 -5.96 -12.46 -8.59
CA VAL A 92 -6.67 -13.30 -7.64
C VAL A 92 -8.15 -12.99 -7.66
N ALA A 93 -8.95 -13.80 -6.95
CA ALA A 93 -10.38 -13.58 -6.90
C ALA A 93 -10.69 -12.18 -6.38
N ALA A 94 -11.52 -11.44 -7.13
CA ALA A 94 -11.80 -10.03 -6.85
C ALA A 94 -13.09 -9.91 -6.06
N ASP A 95 -13.06 -10.31 -4.79
CA ASP A 95 -14.22 -10.24 -3.90
C ASP A 95 -14.28 -8.94 -3.10
N GLY A 96 -13.25 -8.10 -3.19
CA GLY A 96 -13.21 -6.82 -2.50
C GLY A 96 -12.84 -6.92 -1.04
N LEU A 97 -12.44 -8.08 -0.55
CA LEU A 97 -12.15 -8.32 0.86
C LEU A 97 -10.67 -8.59 1.07
N ILE A 98 -10.09 -7.88 2.04
CA ILE A 98 -8.72 -8.16 2.43
C ILE A 98 -8.74 -9.43 3.29
N GLY A 99 -7.79 -10.29 3.07
CA GLY A 99 -7.65 -11.54 3.83
C GLY A 99 -6.29 -12.12 3.56
N PRO A 100 -5.92 -13.25 4.21
CA PRO A 100 -4.57 -13.81 4.07
C PRO A 100 -4.20 -14.12 2.63
N GLY A 101 -5.13 -14.61 1.82
CA GLY A 101 -4.85 -14.92 0.43
C GLY A 101 -4.50 -13.69 -0.39
N THR A 102 -5.27 -12.61 -0.24
CA THR A 102 -5.01 -11.36 -0.93
C THR A 102 -3.71 -10.74 -0.43
N ILE A 103 -3.47 -10.78 0.87
CA ILE A 103 -2.24 -10.23 1.45
C ILE A 103 -1.03 -10.98 0.95
N THR A 104 -1.08 -12.31 0.92
CA THR A 104 0.01 -13.14 0.40
C THR A 104 0.28 -12.80 -1.06
N ALA A 105 -0.76 -12.64 -1.87
CA ALA A 105 -0.61 -12.28 -3.27
C ALA A 105 0.05 -10.92 -3.42
N LEU A 106 -0.35 -9.93 -2.61
CA LEU A 106 0.25 -8.62 -2.64
C LEU A 106 1.71 -8.66 -2.22
N GLN A 107 2.02 -9.39 -1.16
CA GLN A 107 3.40 -9.54 -0.68
C GLN A 107 4.28 -10.16 -1.75
N THR A 108 3.79 -11.19 -2.43
CA THR A 108 4.52 -11.83 -3.51
C THR A 108 4.73 -10.87 -4.68
N TYR A 109 3.69 -10.15 -5.03
CA TYR A 109 3.74 -9.19 -6.14
C TYR A 109 4.77 -8.08 -5.86
N LEU A 110 4.85 -7.63 -4.61
CA LEU A 110 5.77 -6.56 -4.23
C LEU A 110 7.18 -7.08 -3.87
N GLY A 111 7.38 -8.38 -3.87
CA GLY A 111 8.70 -8.97 -3.61
C GLY A 111 9.09 -8.99 -2.14
N THR A 112 8.11 -8.98 -1.23
CA THR A 112 8.37 -9.04 0.21
C THR A 112 7.99 -10.43 0.75
N SER A 113 8.29 -10.67 2.03
CA SER A 113 7.95 -11.95 2.65
C SER A 113 6.45 -12.17 2.65
N ALA A 114 6.03 -13.35 2.22
CA ALA A 114 4.62 -13.68 2.03
C ALA A 114 4.10 -14.50 3.21
N ASP A 115 3.82 -13.82 4.32
CA ASP A 115 3.32 -14.47 5.54
C ASP A 115 1.81 -14.31 5.73
N GLY A 116 1.14 -13.58 4.83
CA GLY A 116 -0.31 -13.44 4.87
C GLY A 116 -0.85 -12.44 5.86
N CYS A 117 -0.01 -11.61 6.45
CA CYS A 117 -0.47 -10.55 7.35
C CYS A 117 0.42 -9.32 7.25
N PHE A 118 -0.12 -8.18 7.71
CA PHE A 118 0.61 -6.92 7.75
C PHE A 118 1.02 -6.63 9.19
N SER A 119 2.31 -6.69 9.47
CA SER A 119 2.85 -6.31 10.77
C SER A 119 2.84 -4.78 10.91
N ALA A 120 3.19 -4.28 12.07
CA ALA A 120 3.23 -2.85 12.35
C ALA A 120 4.63 -2.46 12.81
N PRO A 121 5.45 -1.83 11.96
CA PRO A 121 5.24 -1.51 10.54
C PRO A 121 5.44 -2.72 9.64
N SER A 122 4.90 -2.65 8.43
CA SER A 122 4.97 -3.76 7.48
C SER A 122 5.90 -3.41 6.32
N ALA A 123 6.83 -4.31 6.02
CA ALA A 123 7.71 -4.15 4.87
C ALA A 123 6.92 -4.16 3.56
N CYS A 124 5.87 -4.97 3.48
CA CYS A 124 5.00 -5.01 2.31
C CYS A 124 4.30 -3.66 2.13
N VAL A 125 3.77 -3.09 3.20
CA VAL A 125 3.11 -1.79 3.13
C VAL A 125 4.09 -0.70 2.74
N GLN A 126 5.34 -0.76 3.23
CA GLN A 126 6.35 0.20 2.83
C GLN A 126 6.61 0.15 1.32
N GLU A 127 6.71 -1.04 0.76
CA GLU A 127 6.92 -1.17 -0.68
C GLU A 127 5.70 -0.70 -1.47
N LEU A 128 4.50 -1.02 -0.98
CA LEU A 128 3.27 -0.53 -1.60
C LEU A 128 3.26 1.00 -1.60
N GLN A 129 3.62 1.61 -0.49
CA GLN A 129 3.64 3.06 -0.36
C GLN A 129 4.61 3.69 -1.33
N ARG A 130 5.81 3.13 -1.48
CA ARG A 130 6.78 3.65 -2.44
C ARG A 130 6.20 3.67 -3.84
N ARG A 131 5.48 2.61 -4.21
CA ARG A 131 4.92 2.51 -5.56
C ARG A 131 3.76 3.46 -5.76
N VAL A 132 2.78 3.44 -4.87
CA VAL A 132 1.56 4.24 -5.08
C VAL A 132 1.83 5.74 -4.95
N TYR A 133 2.78 6.13 -4.10
CA TYR A 133 3.14 7.53 -3.98
C TYR A 133 3.94 8.01 -5.19
N ALA A 134 4.53 7.09 -5.94
CA ALA A 134 5.17 7.39 -7.23
C ALA A 134 4.19 7.23 -8.39
N GLY A 135 2.92 6.98 -8.12
CA GLY A 135 1.91 6.81 -9.16
C GLY A 135 1.94 5.44 -9.85
N GLN A 136 2.43 4.43 -9.16
CA GLN A 136 2.58 3.07 -9.72
C GLN A 136 1.97 2.02 -8.82
N PHE A 137 1.79 0.85 -9.40
CA PHE A 137 1.36 -0.31 -8.63
C PHE A 137 1.90 -1.61 -9.23
#